data_59efd11bf7ea66b83d29f1a972b25b38
#
_entry.id   59efd11bf7ea66b83d29f1a972b25b38
#
_cell.length_a   1.000
_cell.length_b   1.000
_cell.length_c   1.000
_cell.angle_alpha   90.00
_cell.angle_beta   90.00
_cell.angle_gamma   90.00
#
_symmetry.space_group_name_H-M   'P 1'
#
loop_
_entity.id
_entity.type
_entity.pdbx_description
1 polymer ?
#
loop_
_entity_poly.entity_id
_entity_poly.type
_entity_poly.pdbx_seq_one_letter_code
_entity_poly.pdbx_strand_id
1 'polypeptide(L)'
;MTARRGRIGIIANPMAGRDVRRLAARASEVTHQAKREMVARIAAGADAAGVECLAVHAEPWRIGTGALEGMELGARVEVVEPGPLKHGGEDTAAAALAMKDLGVTVLVVLGGDGTHRAVAQVWPEAPMVAVSTGTNNVFPSLVEPTLAGWAAGLVASGKVPLAAHSRRSKVVRVRPYDGPATLALIDAVLLRNDHIGNRLPMAPENIDRALLTVASPASVGISPLGGMLAPLSAHEDGGVLVTCNRSPNDRRLTVPLSPGRFWEVSVAEAHRVASAVTVLFEGPGVIALDGDREIKLGLRERARLHVERTGPRVIDVSAVLHTAAEADLF
;
A
#
# COMPACT_ATOMS: atom_id res chain seq x y z
N MET A 1 -6.43 -20.58 29.27
CA MET A 1 -6.63 -19.97 27.92
C MET A 1 -5.57 -20.60 27.02
N THR A 2 -5.94 -21.49 26.12
CA THR A 2 -5.03 -22.06 25.12
C THR A 2 -4.52 -20.89 24.26
N ALA A 3 -3.19 -20.68 24.27
CA ALA A 3 -2.55 -19.69 23.42
C ALA A 3 -3.07 -19.88 21.98
N ARG A 4 -3.64 -18.83 21.38
CA ARG A 4 -3.99 -18.85 19.96
C ARG A 4 -2.69 -19.06 19.21
N ARG A 5 -2.51 -20.25 18.67
CA ARG A 5 -1.40 -20.56 17.79
C ARG A 5 -1.51 -19.64 16.56
N GLY A 6 -0.45 -18.89 16.24
CA GLY A 6 -0.49 -17.83 15.25
C GLY A 6 -0.81 -18.30 13.83
N ARG A 7 -1.65 -17.57 13.11
CA ARG A 7 -1.95 -17.79 11.69
C ARG A 7 -1.49 -16.59 10.88
N ILE A 8 -0.66 -16.84 9.88
CA ILE A 8 -0.17 -15.81 8.95
C ILE A 8 -0.82 -16.00 7.58
N GLY A 9 -1.23 -14.90 6.98
CA GLY A 9 -1.65 -14.87 5.57
C GLY A 9 -0.56 -14.26 4.70
N ILE A 10 -0.25 -14.86 3.56
CA ILE A 10 0.69 -14.35 2.58
C ILE A 10 -0.06 -14.04 1.29
N ILE A 11 -0.05 -12.77 0.88
CA ILE A 11 -0.64 -12.28 -0.36
C ILE A 11 0.48 -11.71 -1.24
N ALA A 12 0.68 -12.28 -2.41
CA ALA A 12 1.61 -11.77 -3.41
C ALA A 12 0.85 -11.34 -4.67
N ASN A 13 0.87 -10.04 -4.98
CA ASN A 13 0.25 -9.56 -6.21
C ASN A 13 1.15 -9.89 -7.42
N PRO A 14 0.69 -10.73 -8.38
CA PRO A 14 1.48 -11.11 -9.54
C PRO A 14 1.81 -9.92 -10.44
N MET A 15 0.90 -8.94 -10.56
CA MET A 15 1.06 -7.78 -11.43
C MET A 15 1.89 -6.66 -10.81
N ALA A 16 2.05 -6.63 -9.49
CA ALA A 16 2.89 -5.62 -8.83
C ALA A 16 4.33 -5.71 -9.33
N GLY A 17 4.91 -4.57 -9.69
CA GLY A 17 6.25 -4.53 -10.24
C GLY A 17 6.38 -4.98 -11.71
N ARG A 18 5.24 -5.17 -12.43
CA ARG A 18 5.17 -5.51 -13.86
C ARG A 18 4.17 -4.62 -14.63
N ASP A 19 3.75 -3.55 -14.05
CA ASP A 19 2.81 -2.58 -14.60
C ASP A 19 3.36 -1.87 -15.84
N VAL A 20 2.50 -1.53 -16.80
CA VAL A 20 2.84 -0.79 -18.02
C VAL A 20 3.51 0.57 -17.74
N ARG A 21 3.24 1.18 -16.59
CA ARG A 21 3.91 2.39 -16.12
C ARG A 21 5.43 2.25 -16.07
N ARG A 22 5.94 1.04 -15.90
CA ARG A 22 7.38 0.73 -15.89
C ARG A 22 8.02 0.80 -17.25
N LEU A 23 7.26 0.53 -18.33
CA LEU A 23 7.76 0.72 -19.69
C LEU A 23 8.05 2.20 -19.99
N ALA A 24 7.29 3.10 -19.35
CA ALA A 24 7.49 4.54 -19.45
C ALA A 24 8.50 5.09 -18.42
N ALA A 25 9.00 4.25 -17.51
CA ALA A 25 9.95 4.57 -16.45
C ALA A 25 11.20 3.67 -16.52
N ARG A 26 12.31 4.12 -15.96
CA ARG A 26 13.53 3.30 -15.84
C ARG A 26 13.49 2.47 -14.57
N ALA A 27 12.45 1.63 -14.42
CA ALA A 27 12.25 0.77 -13.26
C ALA A 27 12.55 -0.68 -13.61
N SER A 28 13.26 -1.40 -12.74
CA SER A 28 13.49 -2.83 -12.87
C SER A 28 12.20 -3.62 -12.65
N GLU A 29 12.01 -4.71 -13.39
CA GLU A 29 10.92 -5.65 -13.15
C GLU A 29 11.23 -6.56 -11.96
N VAL A 30 10.18 -6.91 -11.20
CA VAL A 30 10.22 -7.99 -10.21
C VAL A 30 9.51 -9.20 -10.82
N THR A 31 10.27 -10.21 -11.19
CA THR A 31 9.75 -11.41 -11.86
C THR A 31 8.87 -12.24 -10.90
N HIS A 32 8.02 -13.12 -11.46
CA HIS A 32 7.26 -14.07 -10.65
C HIS A 32 8.19 -14.99 -9.86
N GLN A 33 9.34 -15.38 -10.45
CA GLN A 33 10.33 -16.20 -9.75
C GLN A 33 10.92 -15.46 -8.53
N ALA A 34 11.31 -14.21 -8.68
CA ALA A 34 11.79 -13.41 -7.56
C ALA A 34 10.73 -13.28 -6.44
N LYS A 35 9.45 -13.15 -6.80
CA LYS A 35 8.36 -13.13 -5.82
C LYS A 35 8.18 -14.49 -5.11
N ARG A 36 8.31 -15.62 -5.84
CA ARG A 36 8.32 -16.97 -5.22
C ARG A 36 9.42 -17.09 -4.19
N GLU A 37 10.63 -16.66 -4.53
CA GLU A 37 11.78 -16.66 -3.61
C GLU A 37 11.54 -15.76 -2.39
N MET A 38 10.86 -14.62 -2.56
CA MET A 38 10.44 -13.78 -1.43
C MET A 38 9.41 -14.50 -0.55
N VAL A 39 8.39 -15.12 -1.13
CA VAL A 39 7.36 -15.86 -0.39
C VAL A 39 7.97 -17.03 0.37
N ALA A 40 8.88 -17.80 -0.26
CA ALA A 40 9.58 -18.89 0.41
C ALA A 40 10.38 -18.43 1.64
N ARG A 41 11.11 -17.31 1.52
CA ARG A 41 11.83 -16.72 2.65
C ARG A 41 10.90 -16.20 3.75
N ILE A 42 9.76 -15.59 3.39
CA ILE A 42 8.74 -15.18 4.36
C ILE A 42 8.21 -16.40 5.12
N ALA A 43 7.88 -17.48 4.39
CA ALA A 43 7.37 -18.71 4.98
C ALA A 43 8.39 -19.33 5.94
N ALA A 44 9.65 -19.42 5.55
CA ALA A 44 10.73 -19.92 6.40
C ALA A 44 10.91 -19.09 7.68
N GLY A 45 10.88 -17.76 7.57
CA GLY A 45 10.98 -16.87 8.73
C GLY A 45 9.77 -17.00 9.67
N ALA A 46 8.57 -17.12 9.13
CA ALA A 46 7.35 -17.30 9.91
C ALA A 46 7.33 -18.68 10.60
N ASP A 47 7.75 -19.72 9.91
CA ASP A 47 7.86 -21.09 10.47
C ASP A 47 8.85 -21.14 11.63
N ALA A 48 10.02 -20.50 11.47
CA ALA A 48 11.01 -20.37 12.53
C ALA A 48 10.47 -19.66 13.79
N ALA A 49 9.50 -18.75 13.64
CA ALA A 49 8.81 -18.13 14.78
C ALA A 49 7.81 -19.05 15.48
N GLY A 50 7.51 -20.23 14.90
CA GLY A 50 6.62 -21.25 15.48
C GLY A 50 5.14 -20.96 15.24
N VAL A 51 4.76 -20.43 14.07
CA VAL A 51 3.35 -20.27 13.70
C VAL A 51 2.70 -21.62 13.44
N GLU A 52 1.40 -21.70 13.67
CA GLU A 52 0.63 -22.95 13.42
C GLU A 52 0.27 -23.11 11.94
N CYS A 53 -0.03 -22.01 11.27
CA CYS A 53 -0.60 -22.03 9.92
C CYS A 53 -0.09 -20.89 9.05
N LEU A 54 0.26 -21.24 7.83
CA LEU A 54 0.57 -20.33 6.73
C LEU A 54 -0.55 -20.42 5.67
N ALA A 55 -1.40 -19.41 5.61
CA ALA A 55 -2.42 -19.28 4.58
C ALA A 55 -1.83 -18.55 3.37
N VAL A 56 -1.85 -19.17 2.20
CA VAL A 56 -1.31 -18.55 0.98
C VAL A 56 -2.41 -18.37 -0.06
N HIS A 57 -2.41 -17.22 -0.71
CA HIS A 57 -3.31 -16.91 -1.80
C HIS A 57 -2.97 -17.76 -3.05
N ALA A 58 -3.96 -18.48 -3.55
CA ALA A 58 -3.89 -19.16 -4.84
C ALA A 58 -4.17 -18.16 -5.96
N GLU A 59 -3.17 -17.87 -6.77
CA GLU A 59 -3.28 -17.01 -7.93
C GLU A 59 -2.73 -17.75 -9.18
N PRO A 60 -3.08 -17.32 -10.42
CA PRO A 60 -2.81 -18.11 -11.64
C PRO A 60 -1.35 -18.41 -11.91
N TRP A 61 -0.44 -17.57 -11.45
CA TRP A 61 1.02 -17.75 -11.65
C TRP A 61 1.67 -18.61 -10.58
N ARG A 62 0.88 -19.11 -9.61
CA ARG A 62 1.35 -19.99 -8.53
C ARG A 62 2.54 -19.40 -7.77
N ILE A 63 2.53 -18.08 -7.50
CA ILE A 63 3.61 -17.43 -6.74
C ILE A 63 3.60 -17.94 -5.31
N GLY A 64 2.43 -17.86 -4.65
CA GLY A 64 2.27 -18.32 -3.28
C GLY A 64 2.41 -19.83 -3.14
N THR A 65 1.59 -20.59 -3.86
CA THR A 65 1.57 -22.06 -3.76
C THR A 65 2.86 -22.69 -4.26
N GLY A 66 3.38 -22.23 -5.41
CA GLY A 66 4.63 -22.77 -5.97
C GLY A 66 5.89 -22.40 -5.16
N ALA A 67 5.84 -21.34 -4.35
CA ALA A 67 6.93 -21.01 -3.44
C ALA A 67 7.09 -22.00 -2.30
N LEU A 68 6.00 -22.66 -1.88
CA LEU A 68 5.99 -23.56 -0.74
C LEU A 68 6.14 -25.04 -1.14
N GLU A 69 6.11 -25.34 -2.45
CA GLU A 69 6.32 -26.71 -2.95
C GLU A 69 7.71 -27.22 -2.55
N GLY A 70 7.73 -28.38 -1.90
CA GLY A 70 8.97 -29.03 -1.48
C GLY A 70 9.66 -28.39 -0.26
N MET A 71 9.06 -27.38 0.38
CA MET A 71 9.56 -26.85 1.65
C MET A 71 9.14 -27.76 2.82
N GLU A 72 10.09 -28.10 3.67
CA GLU A 72 9.84 -28.78 4.93
C GLU A 72 9.50 -27.73 6.00
N LEU A 73 8.20 -27.53 6.26
CA LEU A 73 7.68 -26.57 7.21
C LEU A 73 6.99 -27.29 8.38
N GLY A 74 7.20 -26.82 9.60
CA GLY A 74 6.48 -27.26 10.78
C GLY A 74 5.05 -26.72 10.80
N ALA A 75 4.83 -25.53 10.21
CA ALA A 75 3.52 -24.92 10.07
C ALA A 75 2.66 -25.64 9.01
N ARG A 76 1.36 -25.79 9.29
CA ARG A 76 0.40 -26.26 8.29
C ARG A 76 0.20 -25.22 7.19
N VAL A 77 0.33 -25.64 5.94
CA VAL A 77 0.04 -24.78 4.78
C VAL A 77 -1.44 -24.89 4.42
N GLU A 78 -2.12 -23.76 4.27
CA GLU A 78 -3.51 -23.67 3.86
C GLU A 78 -3.61 -22.79 2.60
N VAL A 79 -4.11 -23.37 1.51
CA VAL A 79 -4.28 -22.67 0.23
C VAL A 79 -5.64 -21.99 0.22
N VAL A 80 -5.64 -20.67 0.00
CA VAL A 80 -6.85 -19.83 -0.01
C VAL A 80 -7.24 -19.54 -1.44
N GLU A 81 -8.40 -20.07 -1.85
CA GLU A 81 -9.01 -19.85 -3.16
C GLU A 81 -10.24 -18.96 -3.00
N PRO A 82 -10.12 -17.64 -3.18
CA PRO A 82 -11.20 -16.71 -2.83
C PRO A 82 -12.36 -16.67 -3.85
N GLY A 83 -12.32 -17.52 -4.88
CA GLY A 83 -13.36 -17.61 -5.90
C GLY A 83 -12.87 -17.20 -7.30
N PRO A 84 -13.79 -16.91 -8.23
CA PRO A 84 -13.44 -16.58 -9.61
C PRO A 84 -12.56 -15.34 -9.71
N LEU A 85 -11.46 -15.44 -10.47
CA LEU A 85 -10.50 -14.37 -10.67
C LEU A 85 -11.06 -13.28 -11.58
N LYS A 86 -10.79 -12.03 -11.20
CA LYS A 86 -11.13 -10.82 -11.97
C LYS A 86 -9.92 -10.15 -12.60
N HIS A 87 -8.72 -10.65 -12.29
CA HIS A 87 -7.44 -10.14 -12.79
C HIS A 87 -7.15 -8.67 -12.40
N GLY A 88 -7.62 -8.27 -11.22
CA GLY A 88 -7.50 -6.91 -10.70
C GLY A 88 -7.22 -6.86 -9.20
N GLY A 89 -7.36 -5.66 -8.62
CA GLY A 89 -7.24 -5.45 -7.18
C GLY A 89 -8.29 -6.20 -6.36
N GLU A 90 -9.41 -6.55 -6.99
CA GLU A 90 -10.49 -7.33 -6.37
C GLU A 90 -10.04 -8.75 -5.96
N ASP A 91 -9.09 -9.36 -6.68
CA ASP A 91 -8.55 -10.66 -6.30
C ASP A 91 -7.74 -10.58 -4.99
N THR A 92 -6.97 -9.50 -4.85
CA THR A 92 -6.26 -9.19 -3.61
C THR A 92 -7.23 -8.92 -2.45
N ALA A 93 -8.30 -8.17 -2.70
CA ALA A 93 -9.32 -7.88 -1.71
C ALA A 93 -10.07 -9.15 -1.28
N ALA A 94 -10.45 -10.00 -2.24
CA ALA A 94 -11.12 -11.28 -1.96
C ALA A 94 -10.22 -12.22 -1.14
N ALA A 95 -8.92 -12.31 -1.47
CA ALA A 95 -7.94 -13.09 -0.71
C ALA A 95 -7.81 -12.58 0.73
N ALA A 96 -7.71 -11.26 0.92
CA ALA A 96 -7.61 -10.66 2.24
C ALA A 96 -8.86 -10.92 3.10
N LEU A 97 -10.06 -10.86 2.50
CA LEU A 97 -11.31 -11.14 3.18
C LEU A 97 -11.40 -12.62 3.58
N ALA A 98 -11.09 -13.54 2.66
CA ALA A 98 -11.08 -14.98 2.95
C ALA A 98 -10.06 -15.32 4.06
N MET A 99 -8.88 -14.72 4.06
CA MET A 99 -7.88 -14.89 5.12
C MET A 99 -8.36 -14.33 6.46
N LYS A 100 -9.08 -13.21 6.46
CA LYS A 100 -9.71 -12.66 7.66
C LYS A 100 -10.73 -13.66 8.25
N ASP A 101 -11.59 -14.23 7.40
CA ASP A 101 -12.61 -15.21 7.79
C ASP A 101 -11.99 -16.52 8.30
N LEU A 102 -10.82 -16.92 7.78
CA LEU A 102 -10.02 -18.05 8.29
C LEU A 102 -9.33 -17.75 9.63
N GLY A 103 -9.45 -16.54 10.15
CA GLY A 103 -8.85 -16.16 11.43
C GLY A 103 -7.34 -15.89 11.35
N VAL A 104 -6.84 -15.50 10.18
CA VAL A 104 -5.48 -14.96 10.04
C VAL A 104 -5.31 -13.76 10.95
N THR A 105 -4.21 -13.73 11.71
CA THR A 105 -3.93 -12.68 12.69
C THR A 105 -2.94 -11.63 12.20
N VAL A 106 -2.09 -11.98 11.23
CA VAL A 106 -1.14 -11.08 10.58
C VAL A 106 -1.07 -11.41 9.10
N LEU A 107 -1.12 -10.38 8.24
CA LEU A 107 -0.84 -10.48 6.81
C LEU A 107 0.60 -10.09 6.50
N VAL A 108 1.24 -10.81 5.58
CA VAL A 108 2.41 -10.32 4.86
C VAL A 108 1.99 -10.09 3.41
N VAL A 109 2.01 -8.82 2.98
CA VAL A 109 1.50 -8.42 1.67
C VAL A 109 2.67 -7.94 0.80
N LEU A 110 2.88 -8.64 -0.32
CA LEU A 110 3.88 -8.30 -1.31
C LEU A 110 3.24 -7.56 -2.48
N GLY A 111 3.52 -6.27 -2.59
CA GLY A 111 2.92 -5.46 -3.64
C GLY A 111 3.35 -4.01 -3.63
N GLY A 112 2.62 -3.18 -4.35
CA GLY A 112 2.71 -1.71 -4.34
C GLY A 112 1.57 -1.08 -3.52
N ASP A 113 1.48 0.26 -3.56
CA ASP A 113 0.46 1.03 -2.84
C ASP A 113 -0.95 0.55 -3.17
N GLY A 114 -1.29 0.34 -4.44
CA GLY A 114 -2.60 -0.16 -4.88
C GLY A 114 -2.94 -1.57 -4.35
N THR A 115 -1.93 -2.46 -4.18
CA THR A 115 -2.14 -3.79 -3.58
C THR A 115 -2.55 -3.67 -2.11
N HIS A 116 -1.85 -2.84 -1.36
CA HIS A 116 -2.15 -2.59 0.06
C HIS A 116 -3.47 -1.87 0.24
N ARG A 117 -3.82 -0.96 -0.69
CA ARG A 117 -5.13 -0.31 -0.73
C ARG A 117 -6.27 -1.30 -0.91
N ALA A 118 -6.11 -2.28 -1.80
CA ALA A 118 -7.11 -3.32 -2.01
C ALA A 118 -7.39 -4.12 -0.71
N VAL A 119 -6.35 -4.43 0.06
CA VAL A 119 -6.51 -5.03 1.40
C VAL A 119 -7.23 -4.08 2.35
N ALA A 120 -6.82 -2.80 2.39
CA ALA A 120 -7.38 -1.80 3.29
C ALA A 120 -8.87 -1.51 3.04
N GLN A 121 -9.33 -1.66 1.81
CA GLN A 121 -10.74 -1.48 1.44
C GLN A 121 -11.67 -2.50 2.11
N VAL A 122 -11.22 -3.75 2.28
CA VAL A 122 -12.04 -4.84 2.83
C VAL A 122 -11.68 -5.18 4.28
N TRP A 123 -10.46 -4.89 4.68
CA TRP A 123 -9.98 -5.09 6.05
C TRP A 123 -9.19 -3.86 6.55
N PRO A 124 -9.91 -2.76 6.90
CA PRO A 124 -9.29 -1.48 7.23
C PRO A 124 -8.28 -1.52 8.37
N GLU A 125 -8.47 -2.39 9.35
CA GLU A 125 -7.56 -2.53 10.49
C GLU A 125 -6.59 -3.72 10.38
N ALA A 126 -6.43 -4.34 9.20
CA ALA A 126 -5.58 -5.50 9.00
C ALA A 126 -4.19 -5.31 9.62
N PRO A 127 -3.76 -6.18 10.55
CA PRO A 127 -2.37 -6.20 10.97
C PRO A 127 -1.52 -6.74 9.83
N MET A 128 -0.54 -5.94 9.37
CA MET A 128 0.25 -6.37 8.21
C MET A 128 1.71 -5.94 8.27
N VAL A 129 2.56 -6.78 7.70
CA VAL A 129 3.88 -6.40 7.22
C VAL A 129 3.74 -6.06 5.74
N ALA A 130 3.99 -4.80 5.40
CA ALA A 130 3.86 -4.28 4.04
C ALA A 130 5.22 -4.36 3.32
N VAL A 131 5.34 -5.31 2.38
CA VAL A 131 6.59 -5.59 1.66
C VAL A 131 6.51 -5.04 0.23
N SER A 132 7.41 -4.11 -0.08
CA SER A 132 7.48 -3.51 -1.42
C SER A 132 8.07 -4.48 -2.44
N THR A 133 7.39 -4.63 -3.57
CA THR A 133 7.91 -5.31 -4.76
C THR A 133 8.24 -4.33 -5.89
N GLY A 134 8.48 -3.06 -5.56
CA GLY A 134 8.75 -2.03 -6.57
C GLY A 134 9.53 -0.85 -6.02
N THR A 135 9.90 0.05 -6.93
CA THR A 135 10.76 1.21 -6.65
C THR A 135 9.98 2.53 -6.50
N ASN A 136 8.65 2.49 -6.64
CA ASN A 136 7.79 3.68 -6.67
C ASN A 136 6.66 3.57 -5.65
N ASN A 137 6.93 2.96 -4.50
CA ASN A 137 5.96 2.79 -3.45
C ASN A 137 6.29 3.68 -2.26
N VAL A 138 5.26 4.19 -1.59
CA VAL A 138 5.37 5.02 -0.39
C VAL A 138 4.82 4.29 0.83
N PHE A 139 3.78 3.47 0.66
CA PHE A 139 3.18 2.72 1.75
C PHE A 139 4.01 1.50 2.18
N PRO A 140 4.33 0.51 1.29
CA PRO A 140 5.17 -0.61 1.67
C PRO A 140 6.65 -0.22 1.65
N SER A 141 7.43 -0.84 2.51
CA SER A 141 8.87 -0.63 2.61
C SER A 141 9.67 -1.79 1.99
N LEU A 142 10.90 -1.51 1.62
CA LEU A 142 11.86 -2.53 1.24
C LEU A 142 12.36 -3.22 2.52
N VAL A 143 11.87 -4.42 2.77
CA VAL A 143 12.25 -5.25 3.92
C VAL A 143 12.76 -6.58 3.40
N GLU A 144 13.80 -7.13 4.04
CA GLU A 144 14.26 -8.47 3.71
C GLU A 144 13.16 -9.49 4.06
N PRO A 145 12.75 -10.34 3.09
CA PRO A 145 11.59 -11.21 3.25
C PRO A 145 11.67 -12.20 4.42
N THR A 146 12.84 -12.74 4.75
CA THR A 146 13.01 -13.63 5.91
C THR A 146 12.66 -12.92 7.21
N LEU A 147 13.16 -11.68 7.37
CA LEU A 147 12.90 -10.87 8.55
C LEU A 147 11.43 -10.43 8.62
N ALA A 148 10.82 -10.12 7.46
CA ALA A 148 9.40 -9.81 7.37
C ALA A 148 8.53 -10.98 7.87
N GLY A 149 8.84 -12.22 7.43
CA GLY A 149 8.17 -13.43 7.89
C GLY A 149 8.40 -13.70 9.37
N TRP A 150 9.62 -13.55 9.83
CA TRP A 150 9.99 -13.80 11.22
C TRP A 150 9.29 -12.84 12.18
N ALA A 151 9.32 -11.53 11.90
CA ALA A 151 8.61 -10.54 12.70
C ALA A 151 7.09 -10.75 12.68
N ALA A 152 6.51 -11.05 11.50
CA ALA A 152 5.10 -11.40 11.37
C ALA A 152 4.74 -12.62 12.24
N GLY A 153 5.61 -13.65 12.25
CA GLY A 153 5.44 -14.87 13.05
C GLY A 153 5.49 -14.61 14.55
N LEU A 154 6.45 -13.82 15.02
CA LEU A 154 6.57 -13.43 16.43
C LEU A 154 5.33 -12.67 16.92
N VAL A 155 4.78 -11.79 16.11
CA VAL A 155 3.53 -11.08 16.42
C VAL A 155 2.33 -12.02 16.36
N ALA A 156 2.21 -12.84 15.31
CA ALA A 156 1.08 -13.76 15.13
C ALA A 156 1.01 -14.81 16.23
N SER A 157 2.14 -15.34 16.69
CA SER A 157 2.23 -16.29 17.80
C SER A 157 2.03 -15.66 19.18
N GLY A 158 1.91 -14.33 19.24
CA GLY A 158 1.72 -13.58 20.48
C GLY A 158 2.98 -13.46 21.36
N LYS A 159 4.16 -13.84 20.83
CA LYS A 159 5.45 -13.66 21.50
C LYS A 159 5.83 -12.19 21.63
N VAL A 160 5.47 -11.37 20.63
CA VAL A 160 5.63 -9.92 20.65
C VAL A 160 4.27 -9.25 20.48
N PRO A 161 3.90 -8.27 21.34
CA PRO A 161 2.58 -7.67 21.30
C PRO A 161 2.39 -6.75 20.10
N LEU A 162 1.35 -6.99 19.29
CA LEU A 162 1.00 -6.19 18.10
C LEU A 162 0.84 -4.69 18.43
N ALA A 163 0.17 -4.38 19.53
CA ALA A 163 -0.21 -2.99 19.86
C ALA A 163 0.99 -2.07 20.06
N ALA A 164 2.10 -2.58 20.62
CA ALA A 164 3.30 -1.81 20.88
C ALA A 164 4.19 -1.68 19.62
N HIS A 165 4.07 -2.59 18.67
CA HIS A 165 4.97 -2.71 17.51
C HIS A 165 4.25 -2.49 16.17
N SER A 166 3.07 -1.89 16.21
CA SER A 166 2.33 -1.53 15.01
C SER A 166 1.68 -0.16 15.14
N ARG A 167 1.52 0.51 14.02
CA ARG A 167 0.81 1.78 13.95
C ARG A 167 -0.30 1.71 12.92
N ARG A 168 -1.47 2.27 13.25
CA ARG A 168 -2.51 2.49 12.25
C ARG A 168 -2.03 3.50 11.22
N SER A 169 -2.16 3.17 9.96
CA SER A 169 -1.82 4.07 8.87
C SER A 169 -2.88 5.15 8.70
N LYS A 170 -2.46 6.26 8.12
CA LYS A 170 -3.38 7.29 7.61
C LYS A 170 -4.00 6.80 6.31
N VAL A 171 -5.18 7.32 6.01
CA VAL A 171 -5.87 7.15 4.72
C VAL A 171 -6.48 8.48 4.29
N VAL A 172 -6.59 8.69 2.99
CA VAL A 172 -7.50 9.70 2.45
C VAL A 172 -8.85 9.03 2.26
N ARG A 173 -9.86 9.43 3.03
CA ARG A 173 -11.25 9.05 2.73
C ARG A 173 -11.78 9.90 1.60
N VAL A 174 -12.38 9.25 0.62
CA VAL A 174 -12.95 9.91 -0.54
C VAL A 174 -14.42 9.55 -0.65
N ARG A 175 -15.27 10.57 -0.65
CA ARG A 175 -16.73 10.42 -0.82
C ARG A 175 -17.17 11.26 -2.02
N PRO A 176 -17.35 10.65 -3.19
CA PRO A 176 -17.98 11.29 -4.33
C PRO A 176 -19.42 11.71 -4.00
N TYR A 177 -19.96 12.69 -4.74
CA TYR A 177 -21.37 13.08 -4.60
C TYR A 177 -22.28 11.90 -4.94
N ASP A 178 -22.01 11.24 -6.06
CA ASP A 178 -22.64 9.98 -6.48
C ASP A 178 -21.63 8.84 -6.45
N GLY A 179 -21.93 7.81 -5.69
CA GLY A 179 -21.09 6.62 -5.59
C GLY A 179 -20.65 6.25 -4.18
N PRO A 180 -20.08 5.07 -4.02
CA PRO A 180 -19.64 4.57 -2.73
C PRO A 180 -18.42 5.35 -2.22
N ALA A 181 -18.33 5.46 -0.90
CA ALA A 181 -17.11 5.95 -0.27
C ALA A 181 -15.95 4.97 -0.48
N THR A 182 -14.76 5.50 -0.73
CA THR A 182 -13.54 4.72 -0.93
C THR A 182 -12.37 5.35 -0.18
N LEU A 183 -11.18 4.82 -0.36
CA LEU A 183 -9.96 5.34 0.28
C LEU A 183 -8.74 5.26 -0.63
N ALA A 184 -7.76 6.11 -0.33
CA ALA A 184 -6.38 5.96 -0.76
C ALA A 184 -5.46 5.85 0.47
N LEU A 185 -4.35 5.15 0.35
CA LEU A 185 -3.36 5.02 1.42
C LEU A 185 -2.37 6.19 1.42
N ILE A 186 -1.96 6.64 0.25
CA ILE A 186 -0.92 7.66 0.08
C ILE A 186 -1.47 8.95 -0.50
N ASP A 187 -2.15 8.87 -1.64
CA ASP A 187 -2.60 10.07 -2.34
C ASP A 187 -3.95 9.90 -3.04
N ALA A 188 -4.70 11.01 -3.06
CA ALA A 188 -5.82 11.22 -3.94
C ALA A 188 -5.51 12.44 -4.82
N VAL A 189 -5.46 12.25 -6.14
CA VAL A 189 -5.03 13.27 -7.11
C VAL A 189 -6.16 13.60 -8.06
N LEU A 190 -6.54 14.87 -8.14
CA LEU A 190 -7.47 15.36 -9.17
C LEU A 190 -6.68 15.68 -10.44
N LEU A 191 -7.03 15.01 -11.51
CA LEU A 191 -6.44 15.15 -12.83
C LEU A 191 -7.44 15.82 -13.79
N ARG A 192 -6.97 16.83 -14.51
CA ARG A 192 -7.69 17.41 -15.65
C ARG A 192 -7.28 16.66 -16.92
N ASN A 193 -8.14 16.64 -17.91
CA ASN A 193 -7.84 16.03 -19.23
C ASN A 193 -7.30 14.59 -19.15
N ASP A 194 -7.80 13.82 -18.19
CA ASP A 194 -7.46 12.40 -18.02
C ASP A 194 -8.75 11.55 -17.98
N HIS A 195 -8.64 10.22 -18.01
CA HIS A 195 -9.78 9.31 -18.09
C HIS A 195 -9.60 8.09 -17.21
N ILE A 196 -10.72 7.48 -16.82
CA ILE A 196 -10.75 6.25 -16.03
C ILE A 196 -10.01 5.13 -16.78
N GLY A 197 -9.24 4.33 -16.04
CA GLY A 197 -8.49 3.20 -16.57
C GLY A 197 -7.20 3.57 -17.29
N ASN A 198 -6.85 4.87 -17.41
CA ASN A 198 -5.54 5.27 -17.90
C ASN A 198 -4.46 4.78 -16.93
N ARG A 199 -3.54 3.97 -17.44
CA ARG A 199 -2.40 3.39 -16.68
C ARG A 199 -1.06 4.03 -17.00
N LEU A 200 -1.04 5.08 -17.80
CA LEU A 200 0.19 5.83 -18.06
C LEU A 200 0.58 6.69 -16.85
N PRO A 201 1.85 7.08 -16.75
CA PRO A 201 2.28 8.09 -15.76
C PRO A 201 1.40 9.33 -15.84
N MET A 202 1.21 10.00 -14.71
CA MET A 202 0.45 11.25 -14.67
C MET A 202 1.24 12.34 -15.41
N ALA A 203 0.59 13.01 -16.36
CA ALA A 203 1.15 14.16 -17.02
C ALA A 203 1.15 15.36 -16.05
N PRO A 204 2.28 16.04 -15.84
CA PRO A 204 2.41 17.14 -14.88
C PRO A 204 1.38 18.25 -15.07
N GLU A 205 1.08 18.58 -16.31
CA GLU A 205 0.12 19.62 -16.69
C GLU A 205 -1.33 19.26 -16.33
N ASN A 206 -1.63 17.98 -16.18
CA ASN A 206 -2.97 17.51 -15.81
C ASN A 206 -3.20 17.48 -14.29
N ILE A 207 -2.17 17.58 -13.47
CA ILE A 207 -2.29 17.56 -12.02
C ILE A 207 -2.90 18.90 -11.57
N ASP A 208 -4.09 18.83 -10.99
CA ASP A 208 -4.80 20.01 -10.47
C ASP A 208 -4.66 20.13 -8.95
N ARG A 209 -4.96 19.07 -8.22
CA ARG A 209 -4.83 18.97 -6.76
C ARG A 209 -4.38 17.59 -6.33
N ALA A 210 -3.66 17.53 -5.22
CA ALA A 210 -3.35 16.29 -4.55
C ALA A 210 -3.55 16.43 -3.03
N LEU A 211 -4.25 15.48 -2.42
CA LEU A 211 -4.32 15.32 -0.97
C LEU A 211 -3.49 14.11 -0.57
N LEU A 212 -2.46 14.34 0.23
CA LEU A 212 -1.43 13.37 0.58
C LEU A 212 -1.54 12.97 2.04
N THR A 213 -1.42 11.70 2.37
CA THR A 213 -1.22 11.21 3.75
C THR A 213 0.24 11.31 4.16
N VAL A 214 1.15 11.12 3.20
CA VAL A 214 2.60 11.22 3.38
C VAL A 214 3.16 12.13 2.30
N ALA A 215 3.91 13.15 2.71
CA ALA A 215 4.58 14.10 1.82
C ALA A 215 6.08 14.04 2.09
N SER A 216 6.80 13.23 1.29
CA SER A 216 8.23 12.96 1.48
C SER A 216 9.04 13.39 0.27
N PRO A 217 10.05 14.26 0.43
CA PRO A 217 10.97 14.60 -0.65
C PRO A 217 11.84 13.39 -1.07
N ALA A 218 11.97 12.38 -0.20
CA ALA A 218 12.77 11.17 -0.43
C ALA A 218 11.93 10.02 -1.01
N SER A 219 10.93 10.32 -1.82
CA SER A 219 10.08 9.33 -2.51
C SER A 219 9.97 9.64 -4.00
N VAL A 220 9.35 8.74 -4.75
CA VAL A 220 9.08 8.91 -6.18
C VAL A 220 7.57 8.87 -6.40
N GLY A 221 7.04 9.71 -7.29
CA GLY A 221 5.61 9.83 -7.55
C GLY A 221 5.05 11.18 -7.10
N ILE A 222 3.84 11.17 -6.55
CA ILE A 222 3.13 12.42 -6.17
C ILE A 222 3.57 12.94 -4.80
N SER A 223 3.94 12.07 -3.88
CA SER A 223 4.36 12.44 -2.52
C SER A 223 5.44 13.53 -2.46
N PRO A 224 6.48 13.55 -3.33
CA PRO A 224 7.48 14.63 -3.37
C PRO A 224 6.92 16.03 -3.64
N LEU A 225 5.80 16.14 -4.38
CA LEU A 225 5.19 17.47 -4.65
C LEU A 225 4.85 18.23 -3.36
N GLY A 226 4.25 17.51 -2.41
CA GLY A 226 4.02 18.05 -1.07
C GLY A 226 5.30 18.07 -0.24
N GLY A 227 6.12 17.02 -0.33
CA GLY A 227 7.31 16.83 0.49
C GLY A 227 8.38 17.90 0.35
N MET A 228 8.53 18.47 -0.85
CA MET A 228 9.49 19.54 -1.09
C MET A 228 9.07 20.90 -0.51
N LEU A 229 7.79 21.07 -0.17
CA LEU A 229 7.23 22.34 0.32
C LEU A 229 6.70 22.27 1.74
N ALA A 230 6.04 21.15 2.09
CA ALA A 230 5.39 20.96 3.38
C ALA A 230 5.58 19.48 3.82
N PRO A 231 6.80 19.04 4.14
CA PRO A 231 7.08 17.64 4.46
C PRO A 231 6.23 17.15 5.63
N LEU A 232 5.69 15.93 5.48
CA LEU A 232 4.85 15.27 6.48
C LEU A 232 5.11 13.76 6.44
N SER A 233 5.58 13.21 7.56
CA SER A 233 5.85 11.79 7.69
C SER A 233 4.58 10.95 7.92
N ALA A 234 4.69 9.63 7.78
CA ALA A 234 3.63 8.69 8.12
C ALA A 234 3.26 8.73 9.61
N HIS A 235 4.18 9.20 10.47
CA HIS A 235 4.02 9.25 11.93
C HIS A 235 3.26 10.47 12.41
N GLU A 236 3.32 11.59 11.68
CA GLU A 236 2.62 12.82 12.00
C GLU A 236 1.15 12.74 11.56
N ASP A 237 0.26 13.42 12.30
CA ASP A 237 -1.16 13.47 11.96
C ASP A 237 -1.48 14.51 10.89
N GLY A 238 -2.65 14.35 10.24
CA GLY A 238 -3.06 15.21 9.14
C GLY A 238 -2.52 14.77 7.79
N GLY A 239 -2.63 15.66 6.82
CA GLY A 239 -2.20 15.48 5.45
C GLY A 239 -1.56 16.72 4.87
N VAL A 240 -1.24 16.67 3.58
CA VAL A 240 -0.77 17.83 2.81
C VAL A 240 -1.67 18.00 1.60
N LEU A 241 -2.24 19.20 1.44
CA LEU A 241 -2.95 19.60 0.24
C LEU A 241 -1.98 20.37 -0.67
N VAL A 242 -1.87 19.88 -1.90
CA VAL A 242 -1.11 20.53 -2.97
C VAL A 242 -2.07 21.02 -4.04
N THR A 243 -1.88 22.24 -4.53
CA THR A 243 -2.64 22.82 -5.65
C THR A 243 -1.65 23.19 -6.75
N CYS A 244 -1.92 22.74 -7.98
CA CYS A 244 -1.02 22.87 -9.12
C CYS A 244 -1.66 23.64 -10.28
N ASN A 245 -0.81 24.17 -11.16
CA ASN A 245 -1.17 24.70 -12.49
C ASN A 245 -2.27 25.78 -12.46
N ARG A 246 -2.20 26.72 -11.53
CA ARG A 246 -3.17 27.80 -11.40
C ARG A 246 -2.76 29.07 -12.13
N SER A 247 -1.46 29.35 -12.20
CA SER A 247 -0.91 30.57 -12.78
C SER A 247 0.41 30.30 -13.49
N PRO A 248 0.74 31.02 -14.53
CA PRO A 248 2.08 30.99 -15.13
C PRO A 248 3.20 31.40 -14.17
N ASN A 249 2.87 32.13 -13.10
CA ASN A 249 3.81 32.58 -12.07
C ASN A 249 3.95 31.62 -10.89
N ASP A 250 3.28 30.46 -10.92
CA ASP A 250 3.41 29.46 -9.88
C ASP A 250 4.85 28.96 -9.76
N ARG A 251 5.21 28.50 -8.57
CA ARG A 251 6.53 27.94 -8.31
C ARG A 251 6.74 26.66 -9.10
N ARG A 252 7.81 26.60 -9.90
CA ARG A 252 8.20 25.39 -10.63
C ARG A 252 9.10 24.51 -9.78
N LEU A 253 8.74 23.24 -9.66
CA LEU A 253 9.51 22.23 -8.95
C LEU A 253 9.95 21.13 -9.93
N THR A 254 11.21 20.75 -9.87
CA THR A 254 11.70 19.55 -10.56
C THR A 254 11.45 18.33 -9.67
N VAL A 255 10.54 17.45 -10.07
CA VAL A 255 10.02 16.36 -9.23
C VAL A 255 10.22 14.99 -9.90
N PRO A 256 10.67 13.96 -9.18
CA PRO A 256 10.77 12.59 -9.69
C PRO A 256 9.38 11.91 -9.69
N LEU A 257 8.53 12.22 -10.68
CA LEU A 257 7.18 11.62 -10.79
C LEU A 257 7.19 10.13 -11.18
N SER A 258 8.30 9.65 -11.71
CA SER A 258 8.52 8.22 -12.01
C SER A 258 9.99 7.86 -11.85
N PRO A 259 10.34 6.59 -11.60
CA PRO A 259 11.72 6.17 -11.44
C PRO A 259 12.60 6.56 -12.63
N GLY A 260 13.70 7.24 -12.34
CA GLY A 260 14.66 7.73 -13.34
C GLY A 260 14.15 8.84 -14.26
N ARG A 261 12.99 9.44 -13.95
CA ARG A 261 12.41 10.55 -14.72
C ARG A 261 11.98 11.71 -13.83
N PHE A 262 12.42 12.90 -14.21
CA PHE A 262 12.08 14.15 -13.55
C PHE A 262 11.22 15.01 -14.48
N TRP A 263 10.28 15.72 -13.90
CA TRP A 263 9.43 16.68 -14.60
C TRP A 263 9.36 18.00 -13.83
N GLU A 264 9.17 19.09 -14.57
CA GLU A 264 8.75 20.34 -13.96
C GLU A 264 7.24 20.29 -13.68
N VAL A 265 6.87 20.59 -12.44
CA VAL A 265 5.48 20.76 -12.01
C VAL A 265 5.28 22.16 -11.48
N SER A 266 4.24 22.83 -11.95
CA SER A 266 3.87 24.17 -11.49
C SER A 266 2.99 24.04 -10.25
N VAL A 267 3.47 24.51 -9.09
CA VAL A 267 2.78 24.42 -7.79
C VAL A 267 2.41 25.81 -7.30
N ALA A 268 1.11 26.06 -7.20
CA ALA A 268 0.57 27.30 -6.65
C ALA A 268 0.69 27.35 -5.13
N GLU A 269 0.38 26.22 -4.47
CA GLU A 269 0.35 26.13 -3.01
C GLU A 269 0.55 24.68 -2.53
N ALA A 270 1.22 24.53 -1.40
CA ALA A 270 1.25 23.31 -0.62
C ALA A 270 1.25 23.63 0.86
N HIS A 271 0.29 23.08 1.61
CA HIS A 271 0.18 23.30 3.05
C HIS A 271 -0.35 22.08 3.79
N ARG A 272 -0.03 22.00 5.07
CA ARG A 272 -0.52 20.94 5.96
C ARG A 272 -2.01 21.18 6.28
N VAL A 273 -2.79 20.10 6.26
CA VAL A 273 -4.20 20.08 6.68
C VAL A 273 -4.37 19.16 7.88
N ALA A 274 -5.12 19.59 8.86
CA ALA A 274 -5.39 18.76 10.04
C ALA A 274 -6.26 17.55 9.69
N SER A 275 -6.17 16.49 10.51
CA SER A 275 -7.04 15.33 10.40
C SER A 275 -8.51 15.74 10.42
N ALA A 276 -9.34 15.03 9.66
CA ALA A 276 -10.79 15.26 9.53
C ALA A 276 -11.21 16.58 8.87
N VAL A 277 -10.28 17.48 8.53
CA VAL A 277 -10.62 18.67 7.73
C VAL A 277 -11.05 18.25 6.33
N THR A 278 -12.26 18.67 5.93
CA THR A 278 -12.80 18.35 4.63
C THR A 278 -12.19 19.22 3.54
N VAL A 279 -11.60 18.56 2.54
CA VAL A 279 -11.12 19.15 1.29
C VAL A 279 -12.11 18.80 0.18
N LEU A 280 -12.39 19.76 -0.71
CA LEU A 280 -13.29 19.56 -1.85
C LEU A 280 -12.48 19.44 -3.14
N PHE A 281 -12.71 18.36 -3.89
CA PHE A 281 -12.29 18.25 -5.27
C PHE A 281 -13.50 18.47 -6.18
N GLU A 282 -13.38 19.37 -7.15
CA GLU A 282 -14.47 19.76 -8.05
C GLU A 282 -14.12 19.41 -9.50
N GLY A 283 -15.07 18.77 -10.18
CA GLY A 283 -14.97 18.46 -11.61
C GLY A 283 -15.05 19.67 -12.55
N PRO A 284 -14.85 19.45 -13.84
CA PRO A 284 -14.66 18.15 -14.48
C PRO A 284 -13.24 17.60 -14.29
N GLY A 285 -13.13 16.28 -14.16
CA GLY A 285 -11.83 15.62 -14.05
C GLY A 285 -11.94 14.19 -13.56
N VAL A 286 -10.79 13.58 -13.26
CA VAL A 286 -10.69 12.24 -12.72
C VAL A 286 -9.89 12.26 -11.43
N ILE A 287 -10.36 11.57 -10.40
CA ILE A 287 -9.57 11.35 -9.19
C ILE A 287 -8.84 10.02 -9.32
N ALA A 288 -7.53 10.10 -9.21
CA ALA A 288 -6.67 8.93 -9.05
C ALA A 288 -6.44 8.67 -7.57
N LEU A 289 -6.47 7.39 -7.17
CA LEU A 289 -6.22 6.90 -5.82
C LEU A 289 -5.00 5.98 -5.85
N ASP A 290 -3.92 6.36 -5.15
CA ASP A 290 -2.64 5.63 -5.17
C ASP A 290 -2.18 5.29 -6.60
N GLY A 291 -2.39 6.24 -7.54
CA GLY A 291 -2.02 6.12 -8.95
C GLY A 291 -3.09 5.55 -9.88
N ASP A 292 -4.16 4.92 -9.39
CA ASP A 292 -5.22 4.35 -10.23
C ASP A 292 -6.37 5.34 -10.44
N ARG A 293 -6.73 5.62 -11.73
CA ARG A 293 -7.81 6.54 -12.11
C ARG A 293 -9.16 5.84 -11.96
N GLU A 294 -9.90 6.16 -10.91
CA GLU A 294 -11.09 5.40 -10.53
C GLU A 294 -12.40 6.22 -10.51
N ILE A 295 -12.33 7.51 -10.19
CA ILE A 295 -13.52 8.33 -9.98
C ILE A 295 -13.58 9.44 -11.01
N LYS A 296 -14.61 9.43 -11.85
CA LYS A 296 -14.88 10.54 -12.76
C LYS A 296 -15.78 11.56 -12.06
N LEU A 297 -15.40 12.81 -12.18
CA LEU A 297 -16.22 13.94 -11.78
C LEU A 297 -16.66 14.70 -13.03
N GLY A 298 -17.96 14.80 -13.23
CA GLY A 298 -18.57 15.63 -14.26
C GLY A 298 -18.49 17.14 -13.93
N LEU A 299 -19.02 17.97 -14.80
CA LEU A 299 -19.10 19.41 -14.57
C LEU A 299 -19.96 19.68 -13.32
N ARG A 300 -19.42 20.46 -12.35
CA ARG A 300 -20.02 20.80 -11.06
C ARG A 300 -20.19 19.63 -10.08
N GLU A 301 -19.78 18.43 -10.44
CA GLU A 301 -19.70 17.34 -9.46
C GLU A 301 -18.54 17.54 -8.51
N ARG A 302 -18.70 17.02 -7.30
CA ARG A 302 -17.73 17.20 -6.21
C ARG A 302 -17.47 15.90 -5.49
N ALA A 303 -16.26 15.78 -4.95
CA ALA A 303 -15.92 14.77 -3.96
C ALA A 303 -15.44 15.46 -2.69
N ARG A 304 -15.84 14.90 -1.52
CA ARG A 304 -15.32 15.31 -0.21
C ARG A 304 -14.20 14.37 0.18
N LEU A 305 -13.07 14.95 0.56
CA LEU A 305 -11.89 14.21 0.99
C LEU A 305 -11.46 14.69 2.36
N HIS A 306 -10.96 13.78 3.17
CA HIS A 306 -10.25 14.12 4.42
C HIS A 306 -9.24 13.04 4.75
N VAL A 307 -8.25 13.40 5.56
CA VAL A 307 -7.25 12.45 6.07
C VAL A 307 -7.65 12.00 7.47
N GLU A 308 -7.59 10.71 7.71
CA GLU A 308 -7.82 10.11 9.03
C GLU A 308 -6.87 8.92 9.28
N ARG A 309 -6.64 8.57 10.56
CA ARG A 309 -5.78 7.44 10.95
C ARG A 309 -6.61 6.19 11.25
N THR A 310 -7.25 5.65 10.23
CA THR A 310 -8.15 4.48 10.34
C THR A 310 -7.75 3.32 9.43
N GLY A 311 -6.60 3.43 8.76
CA GLY A 311 -6.08 2.40 7.85
C GLY A 311 -5.45 1.21 8.56
N PRO A 312 -4.79 0.30 7.80
CA PRO A 312 -4.16 -0.90 8.32
C PRO A 312 -3.14 -0.65 9.43
N ARG A 313 -2.98 -1.65 10.29
CA ARG A 313 -1.90 -1.65 11.29
C ARG A 313 -0.62 -2.16 10.68
N VAL A 314 0.29 -1.24 10.37
CA VAL A 314 1.60 -1.59 9.80
C VAL A 314 2.55 -1.97 10.94
N ILE A 315 3.09 -3.17 10.86
CA ILE A 315 4.04 -3.72 11.83
C ILE A 315 5.44 -3.21 11.50
N ASP A 316 6.12 -2.70 12.51
CA ASP A 316 7.54 -2.32 12.42
C ASP A 316 8.40 -3.56 12.65
N VAL A 317 8.94 -4.11 11.57
CA VAL A 317 9.77 -5.32 11.58
C VAL A 317 11.01 -5.15 12.46
N SER A 318 11.67 -4.01 12.37
CA SER A 318 12.88 -3.74 13.17
C SER A 318 12.56 -3.68 14.66
N ALA A 319 11.51 -2.96 15.04
CA ALA A 319 11.09 -2.84 16.43
C ALA A 319 10.66 -4.20 17.02
N VAL A 320 9.95 -5.03 16.24
CA VAL A 320 9.58 -6.40 16.67
C VAL A 320 10.81 -7.23 16.97
N LEU A 321 11.80 -7.25 16.06
CA LEU A 321 13.00 -8.08 16.21
C LEU A 321 13.89 -7.59 17.35
N HIS A 322 14.02 -6.27 17.57
CA HIS A 322 14.76 -5.72 18.72
C HIS A 322 14.09 -6.14 20.05
N THR A 323 12.79 -6.01 20.16
CA THR A 323 12.06 -6.44 21.37
C THR A 323 12.19 -7.95 21.60
N ALA A 324 12.19 -8.76 20.53
CA ALA A 324 12.38 -10.20 20.65
C ALA A 324 13.79 -10.54 21.14
N ALA A 325 14.82 -9.78 20.70
CA ALA A 325 16.20 -9.95 21.19
C ALA A 325 16.33 -9.56 22.67
N GLU A 326 15.74 -8.42 23.06
CA GLU A 326 15.74 -7.98 24.46
C GLU A 326 15.02 -8.95 25.40
N ALA A 327 14.03 -9.68 24.88
CA ALA A 327 13.23 -10.65 25.63
C ALA A 327 13.76 -12.10 25.53
N ASP A 328 14.90 -12.32 24.89
CA ASP A 328 15.56 -13.63 24.69
C ASP A 328 14.59 -14.68 24.06
N LEU A 329 13.88 -14.27 22.99
CA LEU A 329 12.86 -15.09 22.32
C LEU A 329 13.39 -15.89 21.12
N PHE A 330 14.69 -15.89 20.89
CA PHE A 330 15.34 -16.57 19.76
C PHE A 330 15.92 -17.94 20.10
#